data_cf11b6724f2671ce1985b7b92b0f02a0
#
_entry.id   cf11b6724f2671ce1985b7b92b0f02a0
#
_cell.length_a   1.000
_cell.length_b   1.000
_cell.length_c   1.000
_cell.angle_alpha   90.00
_cell.angle_beta   90.00
_cell.angle_gamma   90.00
#
_symmetry.space_group_name_H-M   'P 1'
#
loop_
_entity.id
_entity.type
_entity.pdbx_description
1 polymer ?
#
loop_
_entity_poly.entity_id
_entity_poly.type
_entity_poly.pdbx_seq_one_letter_code
_entity_poly.pdbx_strand_id
1 'polypeptide(L)'
;MELVGFAKTDILQPGESQTVKIDVDKSALKVFDAYGAGTYILEAGDYYLTAASNAHEAAKNILAAKGAEVDGNAAMTALYNQAQTDTRTFATAETGAAVTAQLADGDIATYDADFTYLSRSDWSGTWPTTYQNGSWEAPEAVLTALEITRPEDESAEMPAFDEAGNLKLCDLIGADYDDARWETLLSQMSKKDTYNLIRHAGYGTMAVESIGAPGTVHKDGPAGISSTLAGGNLHCMAYEPAVVLASTYNVELASRRGKLVGEDSLSSGVQVWYAPAMNIHRAANSGRNFEYYAEDPLLSGVFGAAETAAFQSKGGIVTIKHFAFNDQETNRIGGAMFVNEQAARQLYLKPFEMSVVDGGAVGIMSGMNRIGCRWIGGHEGIMTNILRGEWGYKGFVITDQTSFNSFDYCDIREGLAAGNDLWLNTAYNMWALNDSELTATVMQNARTATHRYLYAVANSNAMNGVDADTTVKNIIPAWQYGYVALVVFVAVMWFFGFKAVRALWASKRYLAKKAERKAKRAAKKAAKANKA
;
A
#
# COMPACT_ATOMS: atom_id res chain seq x y z
N MET A 1 27.02 7.52 -7.39
CA MET A 1 26.57 8.35 -8.54
C MET A 1 25.06 8.22 -8.62
N GLU A 2 24.38 9.35 -8.72
CA GLU A 2 22.92 9.42 -8.71
C GLU A 2 22.45 10.23 -9.92
N LEU A 3 21.29 9.91 -10.47
CA LEU A 3 20.61 10.73 -11.44
C LEU A 3 20.02 11.96 -10.73
N VAL A 4 20.35 13.16 -11.23
CA VAL A 4 19.84 14.43 -10.64
C VAL A 4 18.96 15.23 -11.61
N GLY A 5 18.80 14.73 -12.84
CA GLY A 5 17.92 15.31 -13.84
C GLY A 5 18.09 14.64 -15.19
N PHE A 6 17.10 14.79 -16.04
CA PHE A 6 17.11 14.30 -17.41
C PHE A 6 16.24 15.19 -18.30
N ALA A 7 16.54 15.21 -19.59
CA ALA A 7 15.75 15.91 -20.61
C ALA A 7 15.80 15.15 -21.93
N LYS A 8 14.81 15.38 -22.78
CA LYS A 8 14.76 14.85 -24.16
C LYS A 8 14.81 16.00 -25.15
N THR A 9 15.45 15.75 -26.29
CA THR A 9 15.34 16.62 -27.44
C THR A 9 14.01 16.40 -28.16
N ASP A 10 13.62 17.35 -28.99
CA ASP A 10 12.62 17.13 -30.04
C ASP A 10 13.14 16.07 -31.03
N ILE A 11 12.29 15.70 -31.99
CA ILE A 11 12.74 14.84 -33.10
C ILE A 11 13.68 15.64 -34.01
N LEU A 12 14.97 15.30 -33.95
CA LEU A 12 16.00 15.95 -34.75
C LEU A 12 16.15 15.26 -36.11
N GLN A 13 16.26 16.07 -37.19
CA GLN A 13 16.64 15.56 -38.49
C GLN A 13 18.15 15.32 -38.54
N PRO A 14 18.66 14.48 -39.47
CA PRO A 14 20.09 14.27 -39.62
C PRO A 14 20.86 15.58 -39.79
N GLY A 15 21.81 15.81 -38.87
CA GLY A 15 22.63 17.03 -38.84
C GLY A 15 22.06 18.18 -38.00
N GLU A 16 20.84 18.07 -37.50
CA GLU A 16 20.29 19.03 -36.55
C GLU A 16 20.83 18.81 -35.13
N SER A 17 20.86 19.87 -34.34
CA SER A 17 21.24 19.85 -32.93
C SER A 17 20.29 20.71 -32.13
N GLN A 18 20.08 20.33 -30.87
CA GLN A 18 19.27 21.07 -29.90
C GLN A 18 20.04 21.16 -28.59
N THR A 19 20.03 22.34 -27.98
CA THR A 19 20.52 22.52 -26.62
C THR A 19 19.39 22.22 -25.65
N VAL A 20 19.59 21.29 -24.75
CA VAL A 20 18.69 21.03 -23.61
C VAL A 20 19.31 21.63 -22.34
N LYS A 21 18.46 22.16 -21.46
CA LYS A 21 18.87 22.70 -20.17
C LYS A 21 18.29 21.83 -19.08
N ILE A 22 19.12 21.42 -18.14
CA ILE A 22 18.74 20.68 -16.93
C ILE A 22 19.18 21.52 -15.74
N ASP A 23 18.22 22.03 -14.99
CA ASP A 23 18.48 22.74 -13.75
C ASP A 23 18.59 21.72 -12.61
N VAL A 24 19.66 21.79 -11.84
CA VAL A 24 19.89 20.93 -10.66
C VAL A 24 19.88 21.79 -9.43
N ASP A 25 18.88 21.62 -8.58
CA ASP A 25 18.80 22.29 -7.29
C ASP A 25 19.77 21.65 -6.28
N LYS A 26 20.25 22.44 -5.31
CA LYS A 26 21.13 21.94 -4.25
C LYS A 26 20.49 20.86 -3.39
N SER A 27 19.18 20.85 -3.27
CA SER A 27 18.46 19.78 -2.57
C SER A 27 18.66 18.39 -3.18
N ALA A 28 19.01 18.33 -4.48
CA ALA A 28 19.38 17.07 -5.14
C ALA A 28 20.74 16.50 -4.69
N LEU A 29 21.55 17.31 -4.00
CA LEU A 29 22.87 16.94 -3.50
C LEU A 29 22.88 16.62 -2.00
N LYS A 30 21.76 16.85 -1.30
CA LYS A 30 21.64 16.53 0.14
C LYS A 30 21.68 15.03 0.38
N VAL A 31 22.21 14.62 1.50
CA VAL A 31 22.22 13.23 1.96
C VAL A 31 21.61 13.17 3.37
N PHE A 32 20.97 12.06 3.71
CA PHE A 32 20.49 11.84 5.07
C PHE A 32 21.64 11.25 5.92
N ASP A 33 22.07 11.97 6.95
CA ASP A 33 23.12 11.52 7.85
C ASP A 33 22.50 10.69 9.00
N ALA A 34 22.32 9.39 8.74
CA ALA A 34 21.65 8.48 9.67
C ALA A 34 22.39 8.25 10.99
N TYR A 35 23.72 8.37 10.99
CA TYR A 35 24.57 8.03 12.15
C TYR A 35 25.23 9.24 12.84
N GLY A 36 25.05 10.43 12.29
CA GLY A 36 25.60 11.67 12.84
C GLY A 36 24.54 12.69 13.21
N ALA A 37 24.15 13.54 12.26
CA ALA A 37 23.18 14.62 12.50
C ALA A 37 21.73 14.15 12.66
N GLY A 38 21.38 12.95 12.21
CA GLY A 38 20.01 12.40 12.21
C GLY A 38 19.04 13.20 11.33
N THR A 39 19.55 13.88 10.31
CA THR A 39 18.76 14.73 9.40
C THR A 39 19.42 14.83 8.02
N TYR A 40 18.79 15.53 7.07
CA TYR A 40 19.44 15.85 5.80
C TYR A 40 20.52 16.91 5.98
N ILE A 41 21.69 16.63 5.40
CA ILE A 41 22.84 17.54 5.37
C ILE A 41 23.33 17.72 3.94
N LEU A 42 24.08 18.79 3.67
CA LEU A 42 24.91 18.94 2.50
C LEU A 42 26.37 18.89 2.95
N GLU A 43 27.04 17.79 2.67
CA GLU A 43 28.42 17.56 3.12
C GLU A 43 29.42 18.53 2.49
N ALA A 44 30.47 18.87 3.21
CA ALA A 44 31.62 19.57 2.64
C ALA A 44 32.35 18.64 1.67
N GLY A 45 32.75 19.18 0.54
CA GLY A 45 33.51 18.42 -0.46
C GLY A 45 33.18 18.80 -1.91
N ASP A 46 33.71 18.02 -2.81
CA ASP A 46 33.58 18.20 -4.25
C ASP A 46 32.46 17.35 -4.83
N TYR A 47 31.50 18.01 -5.47
CA TYR A 47 30.40 17.39 -6.20
C TYR A 47 30.66 17.49 -7.71
N TYR A 48 30.75 16.34 -8.37
CA TYR A 48 30.99 16.26 -9.82
C TYR A 48 29.67 16.04 -10.54
N LEU A 49 29.25 17.00 -11.35
CA LEU A 49 28.03 16.98 -12.14
C LEU A 49 28.38 16.77 -13.62
N THR A 50 27.87 15.75 -14.25
CA THR A 50 28.15 15.46 -15.67
C THR A 50 26.86 15.23 -16.45
N ALA A 51 26.87 15.66 -17.71
CA ALA A 51 25.86 15.28 -18.70
C ALA A 51 26.38 14.13 -19.57
N ALA A 52 25.53 13.12 -19.76
CA ALA A 52 25.86 11.93 -20.53
C ALA A 52 24.60 11.28 -21.11
N SER A 53 24.75 10.42 -22.11
CA SER A 53 23.64 9.68 -22.70
C SER A 53 23.19 8.47 -21.86
N ASN A 54 24.01 8.04 -20.90
CA ASN A 54 23.74 6.92 -20.01
C ASN A 54 24.65 6.96 -18.77
N ALA A 55 24.30 6.15 -17.76
CA ALA A 55 25.03 6.10 -16.49
C ALA A 55 26.49 5.65 -16.62
N HIS A 56 26.78 4.76 -17.58
CA HIS A 56 28.14 4.25 -17.80
C HIS A 56 29.06 5.34 -18.36
N GLU A 57 28.59 6.09 -19.33
CA GLU A 57 29.31 7.27 -19.89
C GLU A 57 29.49 8.34 -18.81
N ALA A 58 28.45 8.63 -18.01
CA ALA A 58 28.52 9.56 -16.88
C ALA A 58 29.62 9.17 -15.88
N ALA A 59 29.72 7.89 -15.52
CA ALA A 59 30.77 7.39 -14.64
C ALA A 59 32.17 7.62 -15.21
N LYS A 60 32.37 7.33 -16.52
CA LYS A 60 33.64 7.56 -17.19
C LYS A 60 34.02 9.05 -17.24
N ASN A 61 33.06 9.93 -17.54
CA ASN A 61 33.30 11.36 -17.59
C ASN A 61 33.75 11.91 -16.22
N ILE A 62 33.08 11.47 -15.13
CA ILE A 62 33.45 11.84 -13.75
C ILE A 62 34.83 11.29 -13.39
N LEU A 63 35.15 10.04 -13.73
CA LEU A 63 36.44 9.44 -13.43
C LEU A 63 37.57 10.17 -14.20
N ALA A 64 37.36 10.51 -15.48
CA ALA A 64 38.29 11.30 -16.27
C ALA A 64 38.50 12.71 -15.65
N ALA A 65 37.43 13.37 -15.19
CA ALA A 65 37.53 14.68 -14.53
C ALA A 65 38.28 14.59 -13.16
N LYS A 66 38.27 13.42 -12.51
CA LYS A 66 39.06 13.11 -11.31
C LYS A 66 40.49 12.66 -11.61
N GLY A 67 40.92 12.67 -12.88
CA GLY A 67 42.28 12.35 -13.32
C GLY A 67 42.54 10.84 -13.49
N ALA A 68 41.52 10.01 -13.54
CA ALA A 68 41.68 8.59 -13.84
C ALA A 68 41.94 8.38 -15.37
N GLU A 69 42.79 7.39 -15.69
CA GLU A 69 43.04 6.98 -17.10
C GLU A 69 41.88 6.10 -17.60
N VAL A 70 40.82 6.72 -18.08
CA VAL A 70 39.61 6.05 -18.60
C VAL A 70 39.16 6.73 -19.89
N ASP A 71 38.45 6.00 -20.72
CA ASP A 71 37.80 6.51 -21.93
C ASP A 71 36.53 7.31 -21.55
N GLY A 72 36.73 8.54 -21.08
CA GLY A 72 35.69 9.48 -20.66
C GLY A 72 36.02 10.92 -21.03
N ASN A 73 35.00 11.76 -21.14
CA ASN A 73 35.16 13.17 -21.49
C ASN A 73 35.07 14.07 -20.25
N ALA A 74 36.21 14.43 -19.68
CA ALA A 74 36.28 15.31 -18.50
C ALA A 74 35.61 16.67 -18.73
N ALA A 75 35.58 17.19 -19.97
CA ALA A 75 34.97 18.48 -20.29
C ALA A 75 33.44 18.49 -20.16
N MET A 76 32.80 17.32 -20.09
CA MET A 76 31.37 17.18 -19.82
C MET A 76 31.03 17.25 -18.34
N THR A 77 32.02 17.44 -17.47
CA THR A 77 31.84 17.44 -16.00
C THR A 77 32.11 18.81 -15.42
N ALA A 78 31.15 19.35 -14.69
CA ALA A 78 31.30 20.54 -13.87
C ALA A 78 31.58 20.13 -12.40
N LEU A 79 32.35 20.96 -11.71
CA LEU A 79 32.69 20.81 -10.30
C LEU A 79 31.95 21.88 -9.49
N TYR A 80 31.20 21.43 -8.48
CA TYR A 80 30.68 22.27 -7.41
C TYR A 80 31.37 21.90 -6.10
N ASN A 81 31.96 22.89 -5.42
CA ASN A 81 32.60 22.69 -4.12
C ASN A 81 31.73 23.27 -3.00
N GLN A 82 31.38 22.45 -2.04
CA GLN A 82 30.75 22.84 -0.79
C GLN A 82 31.82 23.02 0.28
N ALA A 83 32.09 24.27 0.67
CA ALA A 83 33.20 24.58 1.55
C ALA A 83 33.07 24.07 3.00
N GLN A 84 31.84 23.96 3.51
CA GLN A 84 31.53 23.48 4.85
C GLN A 84 30.25 22.65 4.83
N THR A 85 30.17 21.65 5.71
CA THR A 85 28.96 20.86 5.86
C THR A 85 27.81 21.74 6.39
N ASP A 86 26.71 21.74 5.66
CA ASP A 86 25.47 22.42 6.06
C ASP A 86 24.50 21.40 6.68
N THR A 87 24.29 21.53 7.98
CA THR A 87 23.40 20.69 8.79
C THR A 87 22.06 21.37 9.11
N ARG A 88 21.76 22.51 8.50
CA ARG A 88 20.60 23.34 8.86
C ARG A 88 19.60 23.55 7.73
N THR A 89 20.07 23.82 6.53
CA THR A 89 19.21 24.20 5.40
C THR A 89 18.14 23.15 5.10
N PHE A 90 18.47 21.85 5.26
CA PHE A 90 17.58 20.74 4.94
C PHE A 90 17.07 19.98 6.19
N ALA A 91 17.32 20.51 7.38
CA ALA A 91 16.88 19.90 8.64
C ALA A 91 15.39 20.16 8.96
N THR A 92 14.71 20.93 8.13
CA THR A 92 13.27 21.24 8.26
C THR A 92 12.61 20.98 6.93
N ALA A 93 11.50 20.26 6.97
CA ALA A 93 10.66 19.99 5.81
C ALA A 93 9.87 21.26 5.40
N GLU A 94 9.30 21.27 4.20
CA GLU A 94 8.44 22.38 3.72
C GLU A 94 7.20 22.60 4.59
N THR A 95 6.73 21.55 5.28
CA THR A 95 5.65 21.64 6.27
C THR A 95 6.02 22.43 7.53
N GLY A 96 7.31 22.71 7.74
CA GLY A 96 7.85 23.27 8.97
C GLY A 96 8.21 22.20 10.02
N ALA A 97 7.95 20.93 9.77
CA ALA A 97 8.34 19.85 10.67
C ALA A 97 9.86 19.64 10.65
N ALA A 98 10.44 19.35 11.81
CA ALA A 98 11.84 18.95 11.88
C ALA A 98 12.03 17.58 11.21
N VAL A 99 13.04 17.46 10.36
CA VAL A 99 13.45 16.18 9.76
C VAL A 99 14.38 15.49 10.75
N THR A 100 13.96 14.33 11.26
CA THR A 100 14.71 13.58 12.28
C THR A 100 14.77 12.10 11.94
N ALA A 101 15.72 11.38 12.54
CA ALA A 101 15.82 9.92 12.37
C ALA A 101 14.58 9.21 12.91
N GLN A 102 13.97 8.36 12.09
CA GLN A 102 12.71 7.67 12.37
C GLN A 102 12.81 6.14 12.19
N LEU A 103 13.91 5.62 11.65
CA LEU A 103 14.03 4.25 11.17
C LEU A 103 15.19 3.48 11.83
N ALA A 104 15.54 3.82 13.06
CA ALA A 104 16.60 3.11 13.78
C ALA A 104 16.27 1.61 13.96
N ASP A 105 15.00 1.28 14.15
CA ASP A 105 14.49 -0.11 14.23
C ASP A 105 14.38 -0.81 12.85
N GLY A 106 14.57 -0.09 11.76
CA GLY A 106 14.73 -0.63 10.41
C GLY A 106 16.16 -1.06 10.08
N ASP A 107 17.14 -0.65 10.88
CA ASP A 107 18.55 -0.95 10.66
C ASP A 107 18.94 -2.26 11.33
N ILE A 108 19.53 -3.20 10.55
CA ILE A 108 20.00 -4.48 11.10
C ILE A 108 21.06 -4.30 12.19
N ALA A 109 21.85 -3.23 12.15
CA ALA A 109 22.83 -2.91 13.17
C ALA A 109 22.21 -2.68 14.57
N THR A 110 20.92 -2.41 14.66
CA THR A 110 20.18 -2.36 15.93
C THR A 110 20.04 -3.73 16.59
N TYR A 111 20.03 -4.79 15.79
CA TYR A 111 19.80 -6.18 16.24
C TYR A 111 21.04 -7.06 16.19
N ASP A 112 22.01 -6.67 15.37
CA ASP A 112 23.29 -7.37 15.18
C ASP A 112 24.42 -6.33 15.13
N ALA A 113 25.07 -6.13 16.25
CA ALA A 113 26.17 -5.14 16.39
C ALA A 113 27.42 -5.51 15.58
N ASP A 114 27.56 -6.76 15.19
CA ASP A 114 28.69 -7.26 14.40
C ASP A 114 28.43 -7.16 12.89
N PHE A 115 27.22 -6.75 12.49
CA PHE A 115 26.86 -6.57 11.08
C PHE A 115 27.67 -5.42 10.45
N THR A 116 28.26 -5.71 9.29
CA THR A 116 29.08 -4.74 8.54
C THR A 116 28.45 -4.47 7.17
N TYR A 117 28.04 -3.22 6.95
CA TYR A 117 27.59 -2.78 5.63
C TYR A 117 28.74 -2.69 4.62
N LEU A 118 28.45 -2.93 3.34
CA LEU A 118 29.42 -2.66 2.28
C LEU A 118 29.81 -1.19 2.29
N SER A 119 31.11 -0.91 2.29
CA SER A 119 31.64 0.45 2.27
C SER A 119 32.55 0.69 1.09
N ARG A 120 32.37 1.83 0.42
CA ARG A 120 33.29 2.27 -0.64
C ARG A 120 34.65 2.68 -0.12
N SER A 121 34.75 3.08 1.14
CA SER A 121 36.00 3.43 1.79
C SER A 121 36.90 2.22 2.04
N ASP A 122 36.28 1.05 2.22
CA ASP A 122 36.96 -0.25 2.40
C ASP A 122 36.28 -1.33 1.57
N TRP A 123 36.25 -1.13 0.27
CA TRP A 123 35.58 -2.02 -0.68
C TRP A 123 36.07 -3.46 -0.59
N SER A 124 37.39 -3.67 -0.48
CA SER A 124 37.97 -5.00 -0.38
C SER A 124 37.81 -5.64 1.00
N GLY A 125 37.71 -4.85 2.08
CA GLY A 125 37.49 -5.33 3.45
C GLY A 125 36.05 -5.70 3.75
N THR A 126 35.10 -4.96 3.18
CA THR A 126 33.65 -5.16 3.44
C THR A 126 32.96 -6.05 2.41
N TRP A 127 33.60 -6.39 1.29
CA TRP A 127 33.03 -7.25 0.26
C TRP A 127 32.98 -8.72 0.71
N PRO A 128 31.82 -9.39 0.66
CA PRO A 128 31.72 -10.80 1.03
C PRO A 128 32.50 -11.69 0.06
N THR A 129 33.36 -12.55 0.57
CA THR A 129 34.23 -13.46 -0.20
C THR A 129 33.64 -14.84 -0.38
N THR A 130 32.54 -15.16 0.28
CA THR A 130 31.90 -16.47 0.26
C THR A 130 30.40 -16.38 0.49
N TYR A 131 29.62 -17.31 -0.09
CA TYR A 131 28.18 -17.44 0.15
C TYR A 131 27.84 -18.07 1.51
N GLN A 132 28.81 -18.62 2.20
CA GLN A 132 28.59 -19.37 3.44
C GLN A 132 28.87 -18.54 4.70
N ASN A 133 28.89 -17.25 4.56
CA ASN A 133 29.07 -16.33 5.69
C ASN A 133 27.77 -16.24 6.48
N GLY A 134 27.76 -16.82 7.64
CA GLY A 134 26.71 -16.64 8.62
C GLY A 134 25.69 -17.76 8.71
N SER A 135 24.83 -17.64 9.65
CA SER A 135 23.66 -18.46 9.90
C SER A 135 22.51 -18.08 8.97
N TRP A 136 21.74 -19.08 8.53
CA TRP A 136 20.43 -18.86 7.90
C TRP A 136 19.32 -18.62 8.94
N GLU A 137 19.68 -18.65 10.22
CA GLU A 137 18.78 -18.39 11.33
C GLU A 137 18.81 -16.89 11.67
N ALA A 138 17.64 -16.32 11.96
CA ALA A 138 17.56 -14.94 12.42
C ALA A 138 18.20 -14.80 13.81
N PRO A 139 18.89 -13.69 14.10
CA PRO A 139 19.37 -13.40 15.45
C PRO A 139 18.20 -13.40 16.46
N GLU A 140 18.46 -13.86 17.70
CA GLU A 140 17.47 -13.89 18.77
C GLU A 140 16.85 -12.51 19.03
N ALA A 141 17.63 -11.44 18.89
CA ALA A 141 17.15 -10.07 19.02
C ALA A 141 16.08 -9.73 17.97
N VAL A 142 16.21 -10.23 16.73
CA VAL A 142 15.20 -10.07 15.67
C VAL A 142 13.94 -10.86 16.03
N LEU A 143 14.07 -12.11 16.47
CA LEU A 143 12.94 -12.97 16.82
C LEU A 143 12.12 -12.39 17.97
N THR A 144 12.80 -11.84 18.97
CA THR A 144 12.14 -11.19 20.13
C THR A 144 11.43 -9.89 19.74
N ALA A 145 11.96 -9.15 18.76
CA ALA A 145 11.41 -7.86 18.33
C ALA A 145 10.23 -8.00 17.35
N LEU A 146 9.90 -9.20 16.87
CA LEU A 146 8.78 -9.44 15.92
C LEU A 146 7.38 -9.35 16.57
N GLU A 147 7.26 -8.77 17.74
CA GLU A 147 5.98 -8.64 18.44
C GLU A 147 5.08 -7.57 17.81
N ILE A 148 3.78 -7.89 17.74
CA ILE A 148 2.74 -6.94 17.35
C ILE A 148 2.42 -6.06 18.56
N THR A 149 2.47 -4.75 18.36
CA THR A 149 2.09 -3.79 19.40
C THR A 149 0.61 -3.41 19.30
N ARG A 150 -0.02 -3.15 20.45
CA ARG A 150 -1.40 -2.68 20.53
C ARG A 150 -1.44 -1.50 21.49
N PRO A 151 -1.06 -0.30 21.02
CA PRO A 151 -1.00 0.87 21.86
C PRO A 151 -2.39 1.21 22.42
N GLU A 152 -2.44 1.48 23.72
CA GLU A 152 -3.63 1.96 24.43
C GLU A 152 -3.25 3.21 25.23
N ASP A 153 -4.08 4.23 25.12
CA ASP A 153 -4.01 5.46 25.92
C ASP A 153 -5.14 5.41 26.96
N GLU A 154 -4.78 5.17 28.21
CA GLU A 154 -5.75 5.10 29.33
C GLU A 154 -6.45 6.45 29.57
N SER A 155 -5.92 7.55 29.08
CA SER A 155 -6.53 8.88 29.16
C SER A 155 -7.46 9.21 28.02
N ALA A 156 -7.52 8.37 26.97
CA ALA A 156 -8.37 8.60 25.81
C ALA A 156 -9.86 8.60 26.19
N GLU A 157 -10.58 9.60 25.71
CA GLU A 157 -12.04 9.67 25.85
C GLU A 157 -12.73 9.11 24.60
N MET A 158 -13.84 8.41 24.80
CA MET A 158 -14.64 7.89 23.69
C MET A 158 -15.20 9.04 22.87
N PRO A 159 -14.96 9.07 21.54
CA PRO A 159 -15.56 10.09 20.68
C PRO A 159 -17.08 10.03 20.69
N ALA A 160 -17.74 11.16 20.41
CA ALA A 160 -19.18 11.22 20.26
C ALA A 160 -19.64 10.48 18.97
N PHE A 161 -20.71 9.70 19.08
CA PHE A 161 -21.35 8.97 18.00
C PHE A 161 -22.88 9.14 18.04
N ASP A 162 -23.55 8.88 16.92
CA ASP A 162 -25.02 8.91 16.80
C ASP A 162 -25.64 10.25 17.22
N GLU A 163 -24.87 11.35 17.12
CA GLU A 163 -25.41 12.68 17.39
C GLU A 163 -26.43 13.10 16.33
N ALA A 164 -27.49 13.76 16.77
CA ALA A 164 -28.50 14.29 15.86
C ALA A 164 -27.92 15.45 15.04
N GLY A 165 -28.00 15.35 13.73
CA GLY A 165 -27.54 16.40 12.80
C GLY A 165 -28.06 16.16 11.40
N ASN A 166 -27.84 17.13 10.53
CA ASN A 166 -28.24 17.10 9.12
C ASN A 166 -27.10 17.46 8.16
N LEU A 167 -25.87 17.56 8.68
CA LEU A 167 -24.71 17.86 7.85
C LEU A 167 -24.41 16.63 6.98
N LYS A 168 -24.21 16.86 5.69
CA LYS A 168 -23.88 15.81 4.72
C LYS A 168 -22.48 16.00 4.17
N LEU A 169 -21.89 14.93 3.64
CA LEU A 169 -20.56 14.98 3.06
C LEU A 169 -20.44 16.00 1.93
N CYS A 170 -21.51 16.19 1.14
CA CYS A 170 -21.53 17.20 0.07
C CYS A 170 -21.37 18.63 0.57
N ASP A 171 -21.72 18.94 1.83
CA ASP A 171 -21.55 20.27 2.43
C ASP A 171 -20.07 20.59 2.73
N LEU A 172 -19.21 19.59 2.65
CA LEU A 172 -17.76 19.69 2.90
C LEU A 172 -16.92 19.55 1.63
N ILE A 173 -17.53 19.53 0.45
CA ILE A 173 -16.79 19.57 -0.83
C ILE A 173 -15.96 20.86 -0.88
N GLY A 174 -14.63 20.71 -1.07
CA GLY A 174 -13.70 21.83 -1.11
C GLY A 174 -13.40 22.49 0.24
N ALA A 175 -13.90 21.94 1.35
CA ALA A 175 -13.54 22.40 2.68
C ALA A 175 -12.08 22.03 3.00
N ASP A 176 -11.41 22.86 3.81
CA ASP A 176 -10.08 22.53 4.30
C ASP A 176 -10.09 21.27 5.18
N TYR A 177 -8.95 20.56 5.22
CA TYR A 177 -8.81 19.36 6.05
C TYR A 177 -9.10 19.66 7.53
N ASP A 178 -8.71 20.83 8.02
CA ASP A 178 -8.84 21.24 9.42
C ASP A 178 -10.16 22.03 9.70
N ASP A 179 -11.14 22.01 8.78
CA ASP A 179 -12.44 22.66 8.99
C ASP A 179 -13.21 21.97 10.14
N ALA A 180 -13.64 22.76 11.12
CA ALA A 180 -14.30 22.25 12.33
C ALA A 180 -15.61 21.46 12.03
N ARG A 181 -16.21 21.66 10.86
CA ARG A 181 -17.41 20.90 10.44
C ARG A 181 -17.15 19.42 10.25
N TRP A 182 -15.90 19.00 10.01
CA TRP A 182 -15.55 17.58 9.94
C TRP A 182 -15.90 16.85 11.23
N GLU A 183 -15.59 17.43 12.38
CA GLU A 183 -15.89 16.81 13.67
C GLU A 183 -17.42 16.67 13.87
N THR A 184 -18.19 17.70 13.48
CA THR A 184 -19.66 17.65 13.50
C THR A 184 -20.20 16.55 12.55
N LEU A 185 -19.65 16.40 11.35
CA LEU A 185 -20.07 15.35 10.42
C LEU A 185 -19.79 13.95 10.99
N LEU A 186 -18.59 13.76 11.53
CA LEU A 186 -18.15 12.47 12.07
C LEU A 186 -18.95 12.04 13.32
N SER A 187 -19.39 12.99 14.16
CA SER A 187 -20.20 12.68 15.34
C SER A 187 -21.60 12.16 14.98
N GLN A 188 -22.12 12.43 13.77
CA GLN A 188 -23.38 11.89 13.27
C GLN A 188 -23.28 10.42 12.81
N MET A 189 -22.07 9.89 12.65
CA MET A 189 -21.87 8.47 12.32
C MET A 189 -22.07 7.60 13.54
N SER A 190 -22.55 6.38 13.31
CA SER A 190 -22.55 5.37 14.38
C SER A 190 -21.14 4.82 14.62
N LYS A 191 -20.86 4.36 15.84
CA LYS A 191 -19.64 3.61 16.18
C LYS A 191 -19.42 2.44 15.21
N LYS A 192 -20.51 1.74 14.88
CA LYS A 192 -20.50 0.60 13.97
C LYS A 192 -20.15 1.00 12.53
N ASP A 193 -20.73 2.07 12.00
CA ASP A 193 -20.45 2.51 10.63
C ASP A 193 -19.03 3.02 10.49
N THR A 194 -18.52 3.77 11.47
CA THR A 194 -17.13 4.20 11.55
C THR A 194 -16.17 3.01 11.45
N TYR A 195 -16.36 1.99 12.28
CA TYR A 195 -15.47 0.83 12.30
C TYR A 195 -15.63 -0.07 11.05
N ASN A 196 -16.87 -0.25 10.56
CA ASN A 196 -17.11 -1.06 9.36
C ASN A 196 -16.56 -0.42 8.08
N LEU A 197 -16.59 0.92 7.96
CA LEU A 197 -15.98 1.64 6.85
C LEU A 197 -14.49 1.32 6.74
N ILE A 198 -13.81 1.25 7.88
CA ILE A 198 -12.36 0.98 7.97
C ILE A 198 -12.05 -0.49 7.63
N ARG A 199 -12.70 -1.43 8.31
CA ARG A 199 -12.33 -2.86 8.22
C ARG A 199 -12.80 -3.56 6.95
N HIS A 200 -13.66 -2.95 6.14
CA HIS A 200 -14.26 -3.51 4.93
C HIS A 200 -14.03 -2.66 3.68
N ALA A 201 -12.83 -2.16 3.46
CA ALA A 201 -12.49 -1.36 2.30
C ALA A 201 -11.91 -2.20 1.11
N GLY A 202 -12.23 -3.49 1.04
CA GLY A 202 -11.73 -4.38 0.00
C GLY A 202 -12.40 -4.15 -1.36
N TYR A 203 -11.68 -3.54 -2.29
CA TYR A 203 -12.14 -3.17 -3.64
C TYR A 203 -13.36 -2.25 -3.68
N GLY A 204 -13.62 -1.55 -2.59
CA GLY A 204 -14.68 -0.58 -2.47
C GLY A 204 -15.08 -0.37 -1.01
N THR A 205 -15.85 0.68 -0.75
CA THR A 205 -16.42 0.97 0.56
C THR A 205 -17.93 0.98 0.50
N MET A 206 -18.55 0.76 1.66
CA MET A 206 -19.99 0.93 1.81
C MET A 206 -20.33 2.42 1.88
N ALA A 207 -21.57 2.75 1.50
CA ALA A 207 -22.12 4.06 1.76
C ALA A 207 -22.37 4.27 3.26
N VAL A 208 -22.19 5.51 3.75
CA VAL A 208 -22.56 5.92 5.11
C VAL A 208 -23.81 6.81 5.01
N GLU A 209 -24.97 6.19 5.22
CA GLU A 209 -26.28 6.79 4.94
C GLU A 209 -26.56 8.00 5.84
N SER A 210 -26.13 7.97 7.11
CA SER A 210 -26.35 9.04 8.09
C SER A 210 -25.77 10.40 7.66
N ILE A 211 -24.65 10.38 6.92
CA ILE A 211 -23.94 11.58 6.46
C ILE A 211 -23.99 11.77 4.94
N GLY A 212 -24.80 10.98 4.23
CA GLY A 212 -24.91 11.06 2.77
C GLY A 212 -23.60 10.77 2.03
N ALA A 213 -22.68 10.00 2.61
CA ALA A 213 -21.44 9.63 1.96
C ALA A 213 -21.67 8.42 1.03
N PRO A 214 -21.40 8.53 -0.29
CA PRO A 214 -21.56 7.41 -1.21
C PRO A 214 -20.51 6.32 -0.96
N GLY A 215 -20.84 5.08 -1.28
CA GLY A 215 -19.86 4.03 -1.40
C GLY A 215 -18.97 4.27 -2.62
N THR A 216 -17.74 3.78 -2.57
CA THR A 216 -16.77 3.90 -3.66
C THR A 216 -16.41 2.55 -4.26
N VAL A 217 -16.00 2.54 -5.52
CA VAL A 217 -15.47 1.37 -6.22
C VAL A 217 -13.97 1.54 -6.38
N HIS A 218 -13.23 0.56 -5.90
CA HIS A 218 -11.77 0.52 -6.00
C HIS A 218 -11.34 -0.58 -6.97
N LYS A 219 -10.35 -0.31 -7.80
CA LYS A 219 -9.82 -1.30 -8.76
C LYS A 219 -8.30 -1.26 -8.82
N ASP A 220 -7.74 -2.41 -9.09
CA ASP A 220 -6.31 -2.61 -9.26
C ASP A 220 -5.88 -2.38 -10.71
N GLY A 221 -4.59 -2.38 -10.96
CA GLY A 221 -3.97 -2.44 -12.28
C GLY A 221 -3.07 -1.27 -12.64
N PRO A 222 -1.74 -1.32 -12.35
CA PRO A 222 -0.79 -0.27 -12.75
C PRO A 222 -0.65 -0.08 -14.26
N ALA A 223 -1.06 -1.06 -15.06
CA ALA A 223 -1.11 -0.95 -16.53
C ALA A 223 -2.53 -0.69 -17.06
N GLY A 224 -3.38 -0.02 -16.28
CA GLY A 224 -4.78 0.26 -16.57
C GLY A 224 -5.72 -0.43 -15.59
N ILE A 225 -6.95 0.06 -15.49
CA ILE A 225 -7.95 -0.45 -14.54
C ILE A 225 -8.31 -1.90 -14.86
N SER A 226 -8.14 -2.79 -13.88
CA SER A 226 -8.33 -4.23 -14.01
C SER A 226 -9.54 -4.72 -13.22
N SER A 227 -10.29 -5.66 -13.81
CA SER A 227 -11.40 -6.34 -13.16
C SER A 227 -11.04 -7.72 -12.57
N THR A 228 -9.77 -8.15 -12.67
CA THR A 228 -9.36 -9.55 -12.51
C THR A 228 -9.69 -10.13 -11.13
N LEU A 229 -9.50 -9.36 -10.04
CA LEU A 229 -9.70 -9.85 -8.67
C LEU A 229 -11.06 -9.49 -8.07
N ALA A 230 -11.67 -8.39 -8.53
CA ALA A 230 -12.88 -7.84 -7.91
C ALA A 230 -14.17 -8.04 -8.73
N GLY A 231 -14.09 -8.79 -9.79
CA GLY A 231 -15.23 -9.04 -10.69
C GLY A 231 -15.69 -7.80 -11.49
N GLY A 232 -16.66 -7.98 -12.34
CA GLY A 232 -17.25 -6.94 -13.20
C GLY A 232 -16.68 -6.96 -14.63
N ASN A 233 -17.54 -6.65 -15.59
CA ASN A 233 -17.15 -6.45 -16.98
C ASN A 233 -16.73 -4.99 -17.17
N LEU A 234 -15.47 -4.68 -16.88
CA LEU A 234 -14.88 -3.37 -17.15
C LEU A 234 -14.33 -3.37 -18.58
N HIS A 235 -14.69 -2.35 -19.34
CA HIS A 235 -14.16 -2.10 -20.67
C HIS A 235 -13.13 -0.97 -20.59
N CYS A 236 -12.01 -1.24 -19.92
CA CYS A 236 -10.89 -0.33 -19.79
C CYS A 236 -9.74 -0.76 -20.69
N MET A 237 -8.94 0.22 -21.09
CA MET A 237 -7.74 -0.05 -21.89
C MET A 237 -6.65 -0.70 -21.05
N ALA A 238 -5.87 -1.57 -21.69
CA ALA A 238 -4.59 -2.03 -21.18
C ALA A 238 -3.48 -1.18 -21.81
N TYR A 239 -2.65 -0.61 -20.96
CA TYR A 239 -1.51 0.22 -21.36
C TYR A 239 -0.22 -0.57 -21.20
N GLU A 240 0.87 -0.01 -21.71
CA GLU A 240 2.20 -0.58 -21.52
C GLU A 240 2.58 -0.62 -20.02
N PRO A 241 3.41 -1.60 -19.60
CA PRO A 241 3.91 -1.68 -18.23
C PRO A 241 4.72 -0.43 -17.84
N ALA A 242 4.73 -0.11 -16.54
CA ALA A 242 5.41 1.09 -16.02
C ALA A 242 6.90 1.13 -16.37
N VAL A 243 7.58 -0.03 -16.35
CA VAL A 243 9.00 -0.13 -16.76
C VAL A 243 9.24 0.29 -18.21
N VAL A 244 8.32 -0.03 -19.13
CA VAL A 244 8.41 0.37 -20.54
C VAL A 244 8.19 1.87 -20.66
N LEU A 245 7.20 2.41 -19.95
CA LEU A 245 6.91 3.83 -19.93
C LEU A 245 8.11 4.64 -19.42
N ALA A 246 8.69 4.26 -18.29
CA ALA A 246 9.85 4.95 -17.71
C ALA A 246 11.09 4.87 -18.60
N SER A 247 11.30 3.75 -19.30
CA SER A 247 12.40 3.56 -20.26
C SER A 247 12.37 4.57 -21.43
N THR A 248 11.25 5.25 -21.65
CA THR A 248 11.14 6.30 -22.65
C THR A 248 11.79 7.62 -22.21
N TYR A 249 12.00 7.83 -20.92
CA TYR A 249 12.38 9.13 -20.34
C TYR A 249 11.46 10.28 -20.77
N ASN A 250 10.21 9.98 -21.13
CA ASN A 250 9.24 10.97 -21.59
C ASN A 250 8.10 11.12 -20.57
N VAL A 251 8.24 12.11 -19.69
CA VAL A 251 7.29 12.40 -18.60
C VAL A 251 5.90 12.77 -19.12
N GLU A 252 5.82 13.39 -20.32
CA GLU A 252 4.53 13.73 -20.94
C GLU A 252 3.70 12.47 -21.24
N LEU A 253 4.34 11.35 -21.62
CA LEU A 253 3.64 10.08 -21.82
C LEU A 253 3.05 9.55 -20.51
N ALA A 254 3.72 9.73 -19.36
CA ALA A 254 3.17 9.37 -18.05
C ALA A 254 1.93 10.21 -17.72
N SER A 255 2.01 11.54 -17.92
CA SER A 255 0.86 12.42 -17.75
C SER A 255 -0.29 12.05 -18.70
N ARG A 256 0.01 11.71 -19.97
CA ARG A 256 -1.00 11.29 -20.93
C ARG A 256 -1.66 9.97 -20.50
N ARG A 257 -0.88 8.98 -20.08
CA ARG A 257 -1.42 7.71 -19.57
C ARG A 257 -2.31 7.95 -18.35
N GLY A 258 -1.87 8.73 -17.37
CA GLY A 258 -2.66 9.08 -16.19
C GLY A 258 -4.01 9.69 -16.54
N LYS A 259 -4.05 10.65 -17.50
CA LYS A 259 -5.31 11.24 -17.99
C LYS A 259 -6.23 10.21 -18.64
N LEU A 260 -5.68 9.32 -19.48
CA LEU A 260 -6.48 8.30 -20.17
C LEU A 260 -7.04 7.25 -19.21
N VAL A 261 -6.25 6.80 -18.24
CA VAL A 261 -6.75 5.92 -17.15
C VAL A 261 -7.81 6.64 -16.32
N GLY A 262 -7.67 7.96 -16.12
CA GLY A 262 -8.68 8.78 -15.46
C GLY A 262 -10.02 8.84 -16.24
N GLU A 263 -9.99 8.89 -17.56
CA GLU A 263 -11.19 8.78 -18.39
C GLU A 263 -11.81 7.38 -18.30
N ASP A 264 -10.99 6.33 -18.31
CA ASP A 264 -11.46 4.96 -18.08
C ASP A 264 -12.12 4.81 -16.70
N SER A 265 -11.56 5.46 -15.67
CA SER A 265 -12.11 5.53 -14.31
C SER A 265 -13.52 6.14 -14.31
N LEU A 266 -13.70 7.30 -14.92
CA LEU A 266 -14.99 7.98 -15.03
C LEU A 266 -16.01 7.12 -15.79
N SER A 267 -15.63 6.56 -16.93
CA SER A 267 -16.54 5.78 -17.78
C SER A 267 -16.96 4.44 -17.15
N SER A 268 -16.12 3.87 -16.28
CA SER A 268 -16.37 2.59 -15.61
C SER A 268 -16.95 2.73 -14.20
N GLY A 269 -17.10 3.97 -13.69
CA GLY A 269 -17.60 4.25 -12.34
C GLY A 269 -16.65 3.80 -11.23
N VAL A 270 -15.34 3.86 -11.49
CA VAL A 270 -14.29 3.56 -10.52
C VAL A 270 -13.79 4.86 -9.91
N GLN A 271 -13.78 4.99 -8.60
CA GLN A 271 -13.32 6.19 -7.90
C GLN A 271 -11.87 6.06 -7.44
N VAL A 272 -11.44 4.88 -7.04
CA VAL A 272 -10.12 4.65 -6.47
C VAL A 272 -9.35 3.64 -7.33
N TRP A 273 -8.18 4.04 -7.76
CA TRP A 273 -7.26 3.23 -8.54
C TRP A 273 -6.04 2.82 -7.71
N TYR A 274 -5.83 1.51 -7.50
CA TYR A 274 -4.68 0.96 -6.77
C TYR A 274 -3.40 1.00 -7.62
N ALA A 275 -2.96 2.19 -7.91
CA ALA A 275 -1.78 2.55 -8.68
C ALA A 275 -1.50 4.06 -8.54
N PRO A 276 -0.36 4.58 -9.03
CA PRO A 276 0.80 3.89 -9.59
C PRO A 276 1.58 3.02 -8.59
N ALA A 277 2.39 2.09 -9.13
CA ALA A 277 3.29 1.27 -8.32
C ALA A 277 4.71 1.88 -8.32
N MET A 278 5.28 2.13 -7.12
CA MET A 278 6.41 3.05 -6.92
C MET A 278 7.68 2.40 -6.41
N ASN A 279 7.67 1.10 -6.06
CA ASN A 279 8.86 0.44 -5.53
C ASN A 279 9.98 0.41 -6.59
N ILE A 280 11.23 0.42 -6.15
CA ILE A 280 12.38 0.39 -7.05
C ILE A 280 12.79 -1.03 -7.43
N HIS A 281 13.44 -1.20 -8.58
CA HIS A 281 13.97 -2.48 -9.06
C HIS A 281 15.28 -2.80 -8.32
N ARG A 282 15.23 -3.30 -7.08
CA ARG A 282 16.43 -3.72 -6.36
C ARG A 282 16.99 -5.02 -6.93
N ALA A 283 16.15 -6.02 -7.09
CA ALA A 283 16.51 -7.31 -7.66
C ALA A 283 15.96 -7.45 -9.08
N ALA A 284 16.82 -7.76 -10.04
CA ALA A 284 16.45 -7.89 -11.45
C ALA A 284 15.38 -8.97 -11.70
N ASN A 285 15.31 -9.99 -10.84
CA ASN A 285 14.37 -11.10 -10.93
C ASN A 285 13.15 -10.97 -10.02
N SER A 286 12.88 -9.80 -9.45
CA SER A 286 11.65 -9.58 -8.70
C SER A 286 10.43 -9.73 -9.60
N GLY A 287 9.42 -10.48 -9.16
CA GLY A 287 8.26 -10.86 -9.97
C GLY A 287 7.36 -9.70 -10.38
N ARG A 288 7.52 -8.52 -9.78
CA ARG A 288 6.68 -7.34 -10.02
C ARG A 288 7.42 -6.14 -10.63
N ASN A 289 8.67 -6.31 -11.06
CA ASN A 289 9.42 -5.23 -11.70
C ASN A 289 8.72 -4.64 -12.93
N PHE A 290 7.86 -5.41 -13.61
CA PHE A 290 7.12 -4.93 -14.77
C PHE A 290 6.16 -3.76 -14.43
N GLU A 291 5.60 -3.73 -13.23
CA GLU A 291 4.65 -2.70 -12.81
C GLU A 291 5.31 -1.51 -12.07
N TYR A 292 6.59 -1.62 -11.74
CA TYR A 292 7.40 -0.55 -11.15
C TYR A 292 8.18 0.17 -12.24
N TYR A 293 8.51 1.46 -12.04
CA TYR A 293 9.08 2.28 -13.11
C TYR A 293 10.55 1.97 -13.41
N ALA A 294 11.42 2.00 -12.40
CA ALA A 294 12.86 1.87 -12.59
C ALA A 294 13.58 1.42 -11.30
N GLU A 295 14.88 1.17 -11.41
CA GLU A 295 15.79 1.08 -10.25
C GLU A 295 16.18 2.46 -9.71
N ASP A 296 16.12 3.50 -10.54
CA ASP A 296 16.46 4.86 -10.16
C ASP A 296 15.29 5.55 -9.47
N PRO A 297 15.50 6.09 -8.24
CA PRO A 297 14.44 6.69 -7.44
C PRO A 297 13.92 8.01 -8.01
N LEU A 298 14.76 8.83 -8.66
CA LEU A 298 14.34 10.08 -9.28
C LEU A 298 13.47 9.81 -10.50
N LEU A 299 13.90 8.90 -11.37
CA LEU A 299 13.13 8.51 -12.56
C LEU A 299 11.75 7.96 -12.13
N SER A 300 11.73 7.04 -11.16
CA SER A 300 10.49 6.49 -10.62
C SER A 300 9.59 7.57 -10.02
N GLY A 301 10.16 8.50 -9.25
CA GLY A 301 9.43 9.59 -8.61
C GLY A 301 8.81 10.57 -9.62
N VAL A 302 9.58 11.02 -10.60
CA VAL A 302 9.10 11.96 -11.64
C VAL A 302 7.95 11.37 -12.44
N PHE A 303 8.07 10.09 -12.86
CA PHE A 303 7.01 9.42 -13.61
C PHE A 303 5.77 9.16 -12.76
N GLY A 304 5.95 8.71 -11.52
CA GLY A 304 4.86 8.48 -10.58
C GLY A 304 4.12 9.75 -10.22
N ALA A 305 4.81 10.85 -9.95
CA ALA A 305 4.21 12.15 -9.67
C ALA A 305 3.40 12.67 -10.86
N ALA A 306 3.95 12.59 -12.07
CA ALA A 306 3.28 13.04 -13.28
C ALA A 306 2.00 12.24 -13.58
N GLU A 307 2.04 10.93 -13.41
CA GLU A 307 0.88 10.06 -13.63
C GLU A 307 -0.18 10.26 -12.54
N THR A 308 0.24 10.38 -11.27
CA THR A 308 -0.62 10.68 -10.13
C THR A 308 -1.41 11.97 -10.33
N ALA A 309 -0.73 13.08 -10.59
CA ALA A 309 -1.37 14.38 -10.82
C ALA A 309 -2.34 14.33 -12.01
N ALA A 310 -1.94 13.64 -13.07
CA ALA A 310 -2.73 13.54 -14.30
C ALA A 310 -4.01 12.71 -14.10
N PHE A 311 -3.95 11.57 -13.40
CA PHE A 311 -5.13 10.78 -13.05
C PHE A 311 -6.08 11.56 -12.14
N GLN A 312 -5.56 12.16 -11.08
CA GLN A 312 -6.35 12.93 -10.11
C GLN A 312 -6.97 14.19 -10.72
N SER A 313 -6.40 14.73 -11.81
CA SER A 313 -7.04 15.83 -12.56
C SER A 313 -8.40 15.48 -13.17
N LYS A 314 -8.76 14.18 -13.21
CA LYS A 314 -10.06 13.65 -13.62
C LYS A 314 -11.00 13.37 -12.43
N GLY A 315 -10.58 13.76 -11.22
CA GLY A 315 -11.33 13.57 -9.99
C GLY A 315 -11.20 12.18 -9.36
N GLY A 316 -10.46 11.25 -9.96
CA GLY A 316 -10.18 9.95 -9.36
C GLY A 316 -9.18 10.07 -8.21
N ILE A 317 -9.13 9.06 -7.36
CA ILE A 317 -8.17 8.90 -6.25
C ILE A 317 -7.14 7.85 -6.65
N VAL A 318 -5.86 8.23 -6.73
CA VAL A 318 -4.78 7.23 -6.81
C VAL A 318 -4.60 6.55 -5.47
N THR A 319 -3.98 5.37 -5.47
CA THR A 319 -3.50 4.69 -4.28
C THR A 319 -2.11 4.15 -4.59
N ILE A 320 -1.12 5.03 -4.47
CA ILE A 320 0.27 4.70 -4.81
C ILE A 320 0.77 3.56 -3.93
N LYS A 321 1.51 2.60 -4.51
CA LYS A 321 1.82 1.33 -3.86
C LYS A 321 3.22 0.81 -4.18
N HIS A 322 3.76 -0.12 -3.39
CA HIS A 322 3.35 -0.52 -2.05
C HIS A 322 4.26 0.17 -1.04
N PHE A 323 3.72 1.01 -0.22
CA PHE A 323 4.45 1.89 0.70
C PHE A 323 4.84 1.14 1.98
N ALA A 324 6.09 0.80 2.15
CA ALA A 324 7.22 0.89 1.26
C ALA A 324 8.06 -0.40 1.33
N PHE A 325 9.18 -0.43 0.60
CA PHE A 325 10.15 -1.55 0.63
C PHE A 325 9.65 -2.88 0.07
N ASN A 326 8.60 -2.90 -0.76
CA ASN A 326 8.14 -4.10 -1.45
C ASN A 326 8.90 -4.30 -2.78
N ASP A 327 10.21 -4.48 -2.68
CA ASP A 327 11.13 -4.69 -3.81
C ASP A 327 11.49 -6.16 -4.03
N GLN A 328 10.84 -7.06 -3.29
CA GLN A 328 10.97 -8.51 -3.36
C GLN A 328 9.61 -9.17 -3.16
N GLU A 329 9.28 -10.16 -4.02
CA GLU A 329 8.03 -10.92 -3.89
C GLU A 329 8.16 -12.22 -3.11
N THR A 330 9.36 -12.81 -3.08
CA THR A 330 9.61 -14.02 -2.30
C THR A 330 9.47 -13.73 -0.81
N ASN A 331 8.55 -14.44 -0.15
CA ASN A 331 8.25 -14.29 1.28
C ASN A 331 7.85 -12.86 1.70
N ARG A 332 7.22 -12.08 0.81
CA ARG A 332 6.86 -10.68 1.10
C ARG A 332 5.85 -10.52 2.24
N ILE A 333 4.99 -11.53 2.49
CA ILE A 333 4.00 -11.51 3.56
C ILE A 333 4.72 -11.62 4.91
N GLY A 334 4.81 -10.50 5.61
CA GLY A 334 5.51 -10.39 6.88
C GLY A 334 7.03 -10.56 6.81
N GLY A 335 7.62 -10.57 5.60
CA GLY A 335 9.07 -10.60 5.43
C GLY A 335 9.72 -9.34 6.01
N ALA A 336 10.76 -9.51 6.84
CA ALA A 336 11.50 -8.41 7.43
C ALA A 336 12.54 -7.86 6.44
N MET A 337 12.43 -6.58 6.13
CA MET A 337 13.38 -5.83 5.31
C MET A 337 14.21 -4.94 6.21
N PHE A 338 15.54 -5.04 6.10
CA PHE A 338 16.45 -4.21 6.86
C PHE A 338 17.18 -3.25 5.95
N VAL A 339 17.24 -1.99 6.36
CA VAL A 339 17.88 -0.92 5.60
C VAL A 339 18.23 0.22 6.56
N ASN A 340 19.39 0.87 6.39
CA ASN A 340 19.68 2.08 7.11
C ASN A 340 18.83 3.26 6.59
N GLU A 341 18.63 4.26 7.42
CA GLU A 341 17.71 5.36 7.11
C GLU A 341 18.18 6.23 5.93
N GLN A 342 19.48 6.33 5.68
CA GLN A 342 20.00 7.02 4.49
C GLN A 342 19.47 6.35 3.21
N ALA A 343 19.69 5.05 3.06
CA ALA A 343 19.23 4.31 1.89
C ALA A 343 17.70 4.27 1.82
N ALA A 344 17.03 4.13 2.97
CA ALA A 344 15.58 4.17 3.04
C ALA A 344 15.01 5.45 2.43
N ARG A 345 15.48 6.62 2.87
CA ARG A 345 14.99 7.93 2.41
C ARG A 345 15.41 8.29 0.99
N GLN A 346 16.67 8.00 0.63
CA GLN A 346 17.22 8.44 -0.66
C GLN A 346 16.85 7.52 -1.83
N LEU A 347 16.53 6.26 -1.55
CA LEU A 347 16.20 5.27 -2.59
C LEU A 347 14.74 4.81 -2.53
N TYR A 348 14.33 4.22 -1.41
CA TYR A 348 13.05 3.50 -1.34
C TYR A 348 11.85 4.40 -1.08
N LEU A 349 12.01 5.44 -0.27
CA LEU A 349 10.92 6.38 0.06
C LEU A 349 10.82 7.51 -0.95
N LYS A 350 11.90 7.88 -1.63
CA LYS A 350 11.93 9.03 -2.54
C LYS A 350 10.87 9.02 -3.65
N PRO A 351 10.58 7.90 -4.34
CA PRO A 351 9.51 7.89 -5.34
C PRO A 351 8.13 8.20 -4.75
N PHE A 352 7.87 7.75 -3.53
CA PHE A 352 6.63 8.03 -2.80
C PHE A 352 6.57 9.50 -2.35
N GLU A 353 7.68 10.02 -1.79
CA GLU A 353 7.80 11.44 -1.44
C GLU A 353 7.42 12.34 -2.61
N MET A 354 8.02 12.12 -3.78
CA MET A 354 7.73 12.91 -4.97
C MET A 354 6.27 12.73 -5.45
N SER A 355 5.71 11.54 -5.36
CA SER A 355 4.30 11.31 -5.74
C SER A 355 3.33 11.97 -4.76
N VAL A 356 3.70 12.12 -3.48
CA VAL A 356 2.91 12.85 -2.48
C VAL A 356 3.09 14.36 -2.64
N VAL A 357 4.33 14.84 -2.65
CA VAL A 357 4.64 16.28 -2.61
C VAL A 357 4.40 16.93 -3.98
N ASP A 358 4.96 16.36 -5.04
CA ASP A 358 4.87 16.93 -6.39
C ASP A 358 3.61 16.47 -7.14
N GLY A 359 3.20 15.21 -6.92
CA GLY A 359 2.04 14.59 -7.57
C GLY A 359 0.71 14.80 -6.85
N GLY A 360 0.73 15.22 -5.58
CA GLY A 360 -0.44 15.46 -4.77
C GLY A 360 -1.27 14.18 -4.49
N ALA A 361 -0.64 13.02 -4.35
CA ALA A 361 -1.35 11.76 -4.07
C ALA A 361 -2.24 11.87 -2.83
N VAL A 362 -3.48 11.37 -2.91
CA VAL A 362 -4.45 11.38 -1.79
C VAL A 362 -4.81 9.99 -1.28
N GLY A 363 -4.27 8.93 -1.88
CA GLY A 363 -4.36 7.56 -1.42
C GLY A 363 -3.01 6.85 -1.49
N ILE A 364 -2.74 5.97 -0.53
CA ILE A 364 -1.51 5.16 -0.43
C ILE A 364 -1.91 3.74 -0.02
N MET A 365 -1.22 2.72 -0.56
CA MET A 365 -1.35 1.34 -0.10
C MET A 365 -0.08 0.92 0.61
N SER A 366 -0.20 0.53 1.89
CA SER A 366 0.92 -0.02 2.67
C SER A 366 1.28 -1.43 2.22
N GLY A 367 2.55 -1.80 2.37
CA GLY A 367 3.05 -3.13 1.99
C GLY A 367 2.67 -4.23 2.98
N MET A 368 2.84 -5.49 2.55
CA MET A 368 2.69 -6.68 3.40
C MET A 368 3.95 -7.01 4.22
N ASN A 369 5.08 -6.41 3.86
CA ASN A 369 6.38 -6.62 4.48
C ASN A 369 6.53 -5.83 5.79
N ARG A 370 7.58 -6.16 6.51
CA ARG A 370 8.07 -5.37 7.64
C ARG A 370 9.22 -4.48 7.22
N ILE A 371 9.44 -3.40 7.94
CA ILE A 371 10.70 -2.67 8.01
C ILE A 371 11.32 -2.99 9.38
N GLY A 372 12.55 -3.51 9.37
CA GLY A 372 13.05 -4.17 10.57
C GLY A 372 12.09 -5.24 11.04
N CYS A 373 11.71 -5.19 12.29
CA CYS A 373 10.81 -6.16 12.92
C CYS A 373 9.33 -5.76 12.92
N ARG A 374 8.99 -4.54 12.49
CA ARG A 374 7.63 -4.00 12.54
C ARG A 374 6.95 -4.02 11.17
N TRP A 375 5.67 -4.44 11.12
CA TRP A 375 4.88 -4.30 9.90
C TRP A 375 4.87 -2.84 9.44
N ILE A 376 5.07 -2.62 8.13
CA ILE A 376 5.20 -1.28 7.57
C ILE A 376 3.96 -0.40 7.85
N GLY A 377 2.74 -0.97 7.77
CA GLY A 377 1.49 -0.25 8.08
C GLY A 377 1.27 0.03 9.57
N GLY A 378 2.05 -0.61 10.45
CA GLY A 378 2.09 -0.37 11.90
C GLY A 378 3.30 0.46 12.36
N HIS A 379 4.09 1.00 11.43
CA HIS A 379 5.29 1.75 11.74
C HIS A 379 5.01 3.26 11.81
N GLU A 380 4.85 3.82 13.02
CA GLU A 380 4.52 5.22 13.27
C GLU A 380 5.52 6.19 12.64
N GLY A 381 6.83 5.89 12.74
CA GLY A 381 7.88 6.73 12.15
C GLY A 381 7.68 6.97 10.67
N ILE A 382 7.23 5.96 9.92
CA ILE A 382 6.96 6.08 8.48
C ILE A 382 5.56 6.64 8.22
N MET A 383 4.52 6.06 8.83
CA MET A 383 3.13 6.37 8.52
C MET A 383 2.68 7.74 9.04
N THR A 384 3.24 8.18 10.16
CA THR A 384 2.88 9.45 10.79
C THR A 384 4.00 10.48 10.69
N ASN A 385 5.20 10.18 11.18
CA ASN A 385 6.22 11.22 11.30
C ASN A 385 6.79 11.64 9.94
N ILE A 386 7.17 10.68 9.09
CA ILE A 386 7.67 10.99 7.74
C ILE A 386 6.50 11.38 6.82
N LEU A 387 5.55 10.46 6.61
CA LEU A 387 4.50 10.66 5.60
C LEU A 387 3.62 11.88 5.89
N ARG A 388 3.12 12.01 7.11
CA ARG A 388 2.18 13.09 7.47
C ARG A 388 2.88 14.33 8.03
N GLY A 389 3.90 14.13 8.85
CA GLY A 389 4.66 15.23 9.44
C GLY A 389 5.56 15.93 8.42
N GLU A 390 6.50 15.20 7.85
CA GLU A 390 7.49 15.80 6.94
C GLU A 390 6.90 16.10 5.55
N TRP A 391 6.15 15.16 4.95
CA TRP A 391 5.61 15.34 3.58
C TRP A 391 4.23 16.01 3.55
N GLY A 392 3.59 16.26 4.70
CA GLY A 392 2.31 16.96 4.79
C GLY A 392 1.11 16.19 4.24
N TYR A 393 1.19 14.87 4.16
CA TYR A 393 0.15 14.03 3.58
C TYR A 393 -1.15 14.04 4.40
N LYS A 394 -2.25 14.43 3.76
CA LYS A 394 -3.61 14.52 4.38
C LYS A 394 -4.57 13.41 3.92
N GLY A 395 -4.16 12.58 2.97
CA GLY A 395 -4.96 11.49 2.44
C GLY A 395 -5.01 10.25 3.34
N PHE A 396 -5.61 9.18 2.84
CA PHE A 396 -5.72 7.90 3.55
C PHE A 396 -4.64 6.89 3.15
N VAL A 397 -4.35 5.97 4.06
CA VAL A 397 -3.54 4.77 3.80
C VAL A 397 -4.42 3.54 3.92
N ILE A 398 -4.45 2.70 2.88
CA ILE A 398 -5.11 1.39 2.89
C ILE A 398 -4.06 0.29 2.94
N THR A 399 -4.34 -0.83 3.62
CA THR A 399 -3.46 -2.00 3.57
C THR A 399 -3.40 -2.61 2.18
N ASP A 400 -2.36 -3.39 1.87
CA ASP A 400 -2.46 -4.45 0.86
C ASP A 400 -3.46 -5.51 1.33
N GLN A 401 -3.63 -6.61 0.58
CA GLN A 401 -4.66 -7.63 0.82
C GLN A 401 -4.57 -8.25 2.23
N THR A 402 -5.71 -8.24 2.97
CA THR A 402 -5.81 -8.77 4.33
C THR A 402 -7.02 -9.72 4.54
N SER A 403 -7.58 -10.26 3.45
CA SER A 403 -8.81 -11.07 3.50
C SER A 403 -8.61 -12.53 3.88
N PHE A 404 -7.38 -12.98 4.14
CA PHE A 404 -7.06 -14.39 4.39
C PHE A 404 -6.45 -14.58 5.78
N ASN A 405 -6.82 -15.65 6.47
CA ASN A 405 -6.32 -15.99 7.81
C ASN A 405 -4.80 -16.26 7.88
N SER A 406 -4.12 -16.43 6.74
CA SER A 406 -2.67 -16.56 6.68
C SER A 406 -1.93 -15.22 6.66
N PHE A 407 -2.64 -14.12 6.76
CA PHE A 407 -2.08 -12.76 6.75
C PHE A 407 -2.07 -12.17 8.16
N ASP A 408 -1.49 -12.91 9.11
CA ASP A 408 -1.35 -12.53 10.51
C ASP A 408 -0.11 -11.65 10.80
N TYR A 409 0.46 -11.05 9.75
CA TYR A 409 1.60 -10.12 9.84
C TYR A 409 1.22 -8.72 10.37
N CYS A 410 -0.06 -8.40 10.45
CA CYS A 410 -0.59 -7.09 10.82
C CYS A 410 -1.68 -7.20 11.90
N ASP A 411 -1.90 -6.11 12.63
CA ASP A 411 -3.03 -5.95 13.56
C ASP A 411 -3.73 -4.61 13.29
N ILE A 412 -5.07 -4.59 13.36
CA ILE A 412 -5.85 -3.39 13.05
C ILE A 412 -5.63 -2.27 14.07
N ARG A 413 -5.37 -2.60 15.33
CA ARG A 413 -5.11 -1.61 16.38
C ARG A 413 -3.74 -0.99 16.22
N GLU A 414 -2.72 -1.79 15.91
CA GLU A 414 -1.37 -1.31 15.60
C GLU A 414 -1.38 -0.38 14.38
N GLY A 415 -2.03 -0.81 13.30
CA GLY A 415 -2.11 -0.01 12.08
C GLY A 415 -2.85 1.29 12.26
N LEU A 416 -4.01 1.28 12.92
CA LEU A 416 -4.78 2.50 13.22
C LEU A 416 -3.98 3.50 14.06
N ALA A 417 -3.27 3.02 15.07
CA ALA A 417 -2.42 3.86 15.92
C ALA A 417 -1.26 4.48 15.12
N ALA A 418 -0.67 3.73 14.19
CA ALA A 418 0.42 4.20 13.35
C ALA A 418 -0.02 5.15 12.21
N GLY A 419 -1.32 5.16 11.85
CA GLY A 419 -1.84 6.00 10.76
C GLY A 419 -2.16 5.25 9.47
N ASN A 420 -2.29 3.92 9.50
CA ASN A 420 -2.91 3.13 8.44
C ASN A 420 -4.43 3.15 8.65
N ASP A 421 -5.18 3.59 7.65
CA ASP A 421 -6.56 4.04 7.84
C ASP A 421 -7.61 3.00 7.43
N LEU A 422 -7.37 2.24 6.36
CA LEU A 422 -8.33 1.31 5.78
C LEU A 422 -7.73 -0.09 5.63
N TRP A 423 -8.59 -1.12 5.70
CA TRP A 423 -8.22 -2.51 5.48
C TRP A 423 -8.77 -3.03 4.16
N LEU A 424 -7.89 -3.42 3.23
CA LEU A 424 -8.27 -4.10 2.00
C LEU A 424 -8.74 -5.51 2.34
N ASN A 425 -9.96 -5.59 2.85
CA ASN A 425 -10.58 -6.80 3.37
C ASN A 425 -11.97 -7.02 2.77
N THR A 426 -12.17 -8.17 2.13
CA THR A 426 -13.44 -8.62 1.55
C THR A 426 -14.15 -9.66 2.39
N ALA A 427 -13.51 -10.17 3.46
CA ALA A 427 -14.04 -11.23 4.30
C ALA A 427 -14.81 -10.64 5.50
N TYR A 428 -16.09 -10.94 5.59
CA TYR A 428 -16.98 -10.34 6.59
C TYR A 428 -16.54 -10.54 8.04
N ASN A 429 -15.97 -11.69 8.38
CA ASN A 429 -15.58 -12.04 9.75
C ASN A 429 -14.15 -11.64 10.12
N MET A 430 -13.35 -11.17 9.16
CA MET A 430 -11.98 -10.73 9.43
C MET A 430 -11.98 -9.34 10.08
N TRP A 431 -11.02 -9.12 10.98
CA TRP A 431 -10.82 -7.83 11.66
C TRP A 431 -12.03 -7.36 12.48
N ALA A 432 -12.94 -8.27 12.82
CA ALA A 432 -14.07 -7.98 13.69
C ALA A 432 -13.57 -7.93 15.15
N LEU A 433 -13.53 -6.73 15.72
CA LEU A 433 -13.34 -6.51 17.14
C LEU A 433 -14.70 -6.56 17.85
N ASN A 434 -14.73 -7.12 19.04
CA ASN A 434 -15.92 -7.07 19.89
C ASN A 434 -16.03 -5.70 20.61
N ASP A 435 -17.16 -5.43 21.23
CA ASP A 435 -17.41 -4.12 21.85
C ASP A 435 -16.39 -3.72 22.93
N SER A 436 -15.81 -4.69 23.64
CA SER A 436 -14.79 -4.43 24.66
C SER A 436 -13.40 -4.13 24.07
N GLU A 437 -13.16 -4.55 22.84
CA GLU A 437 -11.91 -4.26 22.09
C GLU A 437 -12.00 -2.93 21.33
N LEU A 438 -13.20 -2.39 21.11
CA LEU A 438 -13.42 -1.07 20.55
C LEU A 438 -13.27 0.00 21.64
N THR A 439 -12.06 0.08 22.19
CA THR A 439 -11.67 1.03 23.25
C THR A 439 -11.76 2.47 22.78
N ALA A 440 -11.64 3.42 23.70
CA ALA A 440 -11.59 4.84 23.36
C ALA A 440 -10.42 5.16 22.42
N THR A 441 -9.25 4.62 22.68
CA THR A 441 -8.06 4.76 21.83
C THR A 441 -8.32 4.25 20.42
N VAL A 442 -8.86 3.04 20.27
CA VAL A 442 -9.18 2.46 18.96
C VAL A 442 -10.19 3.32 18.22
N MET A 443 -11.21 3.84 18.91
CA MET A 443 -12.25 4.63 18.26
C MET A 443 -11.83 6.06 17.92
N GLN A 444 -10.91 6.67 18.68
CA GLN A 444 -10.29 7.94 18.29
C GLN A 444 -9.44 7.79 17.02
N ASN A 445 -8.61 6.74 16.96
CA ASN A 445 -7.81 6.43 15.78
C ASN A 445 -8.70 6.11 14.57
N ALA A 446 -9.78 5.34 14.79
CA ALA A 446 -10.76 5.02 13.76
C ALA A 446 -11.49 6.28 13.24
N ARG A 447 -11.81 7.23 14.11
CA ARG A 447 -12.39 8.53 13.70
C ARG A 447 -11.42 9.32 12.84
N THR A 448 -10.17 9.41 13.24
CA THR A 448 -9.11 10.06 12.47
C THR A 448 -8.93 9.39 11.09
N ALA A 449 -8.90 8.07 11.04
CA ALA A 449 -8.83 7.31 9.80
C ALA A 449 -10.04 7.57 8.89
N THR A 450 -11.24 7.60 9.46
CA THR A 450 -12.48 7.94 8.74
C THR A 450 -12.45 9.35 8.18
N HIS A 451 -11.97 10.33 8.95
CA HIS A 451 -11.80 11.71 8.48
C HIS A 451 -10.90 11.77 7.23
N ARG A 452 -9.71 11.17 7.28
CA ARG A 452 -8.75 11.15 6.16
C ARG A 452 -9.36 10.55 4.90
N TYR A 453 -10.11 9.47 5.06
CA TYR A 453 -10.79 8.83 3.94
C TYR A 453 -11.93 9.69 3.37
N LEU A 454 -12.82 10.20 4.23
CA LEU A 454 -13.95 11.02 3.79
C LEU A 454 -13.49 12.36 3.19
N TYR A 455 -12.37 12.92 3.67
CA TYR A 455 -11.76 14.09 3.04
C TYR A 455 -11.35 13.82 1.59
N ALA A 456 -10.73 12.69 1.33
CA ALA A 456 -10.38 12.28 -0.03
C ALA A 456 -11.63 12.03 -0.89
N VAL A 457 -12.66 11.37 -0.35
CA VAL A 457 -13.93 11.11 -1.03
C VAL A 457 -14.67 12.40 -1.36
N ALA A 458 -14.77 13.32 -0.42
CA ALA A 458 -15.46 14.62 -0.61
C ALA A 458 -14.88 15.44 -1.78
N ASN A 459 -13.57 15.29 -2.02
CA ASN A 459 -12.85 16.01 -3.06
C ASN A 459 -12.61 15.15 -4.33
N SER A 460 -13.40 14.09 -4.53
CA SER A 460 -13.24 13.16 -5.65
C SER A 460 -14.49 13.07 -6.54
N ASN A 461 -14.35 12.35 -7.66
CA ASN A 461 -15.47 12.05 -8.57
C ASN A 461 -16.56 11.17 -7.93
N ALA A 462 -16.34 10.61 -6.74
CA ALA A 462 -17.37 9.93 -5.97
C ALA A 462 -18.55 10.86 -5.62
N MET A 463 -18.30 12.15 -5.54
CA MET A 463 -19.32 13.17 -5.25
C MET A 463 -20.00 13.73 -6.50
N ASN A 464 -19.67 13.25 -7.70
CA ASN A 464 -20.32 13.70 -8.92
C ASN A 464 -21.82 13.37 -8.90
N GLY A 465 -22.66 14.40 -8.96
CA GLY A 465 -24.12 14.27 -8.90
C GLY A 465 -24.68 13.99 -7.51
N VAL A 466 -23.87 14.10 -6.45
CA VAL A 466 -24.32 14.02 -5.05
C VAL A 466 -24.52 15.44 -4.51
N ASP A 467 -25.73 15.73 -4.06
CA ASP A 467 -26.14 17.02 -3.49
C ASP A 467 -26.92 16.81 -2.17
N ALA A 468 -27.41 17.91 -1.61
CA ALA A 468 -28.15 17.90 -0.34
C ALA A 468 -29.47 17.10 -0.41
N ASP A 469 -30.08 16.95 -1.58
CA ASP A 469 -31.33 16.23 -1.79
C ASP A 469 -31.10 14.76 -2.15
N THR A 470 -29.84 14.38 -2.42
CA THR A 470 -29.47 13.01 -2.78
C THR A 470 -29.62 12.07 -1.59
N THR A 471 -30.35 10.98 -1.79
CA THR A 471 -30.45 9.90 -0.81
C THR A 471 -29.47 8.78 -1.16
N VAL A 472 -28.48 8.61 -0.32
CA VAL A 472 -27.48 7.53 -0.43
C VAL A 472 -27.96 6.32 0.33
N LYS A 473 -27.93 5.12 -0.29
CA LYS A 473 -28.35 3.85 0.32
C LYS A 473 -27.46 2.70 -0.07
N ASN A 474 -27.23 1.79 0.86
CA ASN A 474 -26.62 0.51 0.59
C ASN A 474 -27.66 -0.44 -0.02
N ILE A 475 -27.47 -0.81 -1.28
CA ILE A 475 -28.39 -1.71 -1.98
C ILE A 475 -27.84 -3.13 -1.93
N ILE A 476 -28.64 -4.06 -1.39
CA ILE A 476 -28.33 -5.49 -1.47
C ILE A 476 -28.59 -5.94 -2.92
N PRO A 477 -27.57 -6.39 -3.66
CA PRO A 477 -27.74 -6.83 -5.03
C PRO A 477 -28.74 -7.99 -5.15
N ALA A 478 -29.58 -7.97 -6.19
CA ALA A 478 -30.63 -8.98 -6.39
C ALA A 478 -30.10 -10.43 -6.40
N TRP A 479 -28.87 -10.65 -6.87
CA TRP A 479 -28.25 -11.97 -6.85
C TRP A 479 -28.03 -12.54 -5.43
N GLN A 480 -27.85 -11.69 -4.42
CA GLN A 480 -27.72 -12.17 -3.02
C GLN A 480 -29.02 -12.77 -2.52
N TYR A 481 -30.17 -12.20 -2.87
CA TYR A 481 -31.47 -12.82 -2.56
C TYR A 481 -31.63 -14.16 -3.26
N GLY A 482 -31.19 -14.27 -4.53
CA GLY A 482 -31.15 -15.52 -5.27
C GLY A 482 -30.24 -16.57 -4.61
N TYR A 483 -29.08 -16.14 -4.11
CA TYR A 483 -28.17 -17.02 -3.37
C TYR A 483 -28.76 -17.52 -2.06
N VAL A 484 -29.39 -16.66 -1.28
CA VAL A 484 -30.09 -17.05 -0.05
C VAL A 484 -31.20 -18.05 -0.36
N ALA A 485 -32.02 -17.78 -1.38
CA ALA A 485 -33.07 -18.72 -1.83
C ALA A 485 -32.48 -20.08 -2.24
N LEU A 486 -31.36 -20.10 -2.95
CA LEU A 486 -30.65 -21.34 -3.31
C LEU A 486 -30.15 -22.10 -2.08
N VAL A 487 -29.53 -21.42 -1.10
CA VAL A 487 -29.06 -22.04 0.14
C VAL A 487 -30.23 -22.65 0.92
N VAL A 488 -31.35 -21.94 1.04
CA VAL A 488 -32.57 -22.45 1.67
C VAL A 488 -33.10 -23.67 0.91
N PHE A 489 -33.15 -23.61 -0.41
CA PHE A 489 -33.59 -24.75 -1.26
C PHE A 489 -32.71 -25.98 -1.04
N VAL A 490 -31.38 -25.80 -1.06
CA VAL A 490 -30.42 -26.91 -0.83
C VAL A 490 -30.59 -27.48 0.60
N ALA A 491 -30.78 -26.64 1.61
CA ALA A 491 -31.01 -27.10 2.98
C ALA A 491 -32.30 -27.92 3.12
N VAL A 492 -33.39 -27.49 2.45
CA VAL A 492 -34.65 -28.21 2.40
C VAL A 492 -34.48 -29.55 1.69
N MET A 493 -33.83 -29.57 0.53
CA MET A 493 -33.53 -30.81 -0.19
C MET A 493 -32.68 -31.77 0.65
N TRP A 494 -31.70 -31.28 1.33
CA TRP A 494 -30.85 -32.05 2.24
C TRP A 494 -31.67 -32.67 3.39
N PHE A 495 -32.58 -31.89 3.98
CA PHE A 495 -33.45 -32.35 5.06
C PHE A 495 -34.36 -33.49 4.59
N PHE A 496 -35.01 -33.35 3.43
CA PHE A 496 -35.85 -34.41 2.88
C PHE A 496 -35.04 -35.63 2.42
N GLY A 497 -33.89 -35.42 1.80
CA GLY A 497 -32.95 -36.49 1.45
C GLY A 497 -32.49 -37.29 2.65
N PHE A 498 -32.12 -36.59 3.74
CA PHE A 498 -31.75 -37.23 5.02
C PHE A 498 -32.89 -38.06 5.60
N LYS A 499 -34.13 -37.52 5.59
CA LYS A 499 -35.32 -38.28 6.04
C LYS A 499 -35.56 -39.53 5.17
N ALA A 500 -35.45 -39.41 3.87
CA ALA A 500 -35.61 -40.53 2.95
C ALA A 500 -34.55 -41.63 3.18
N VAL A 501 -33.29 -41.27 3.30
CA VAL A 501 -32.19 -42.19 3.62
C VAL A 501 -32.44 -42.87 4.97
N ARG A 502 -32.83 -42.12 6.00
CA ARG A 502 -33.12 -42.65 7.35
C ARG A 502 -34.30 -43.64 7.29
N ALA A 503 -35.37 -43.34 6.52
CA ALA A 503 -36.48 -44.23 6.31
C ALA A 503 -36.07 -45.53 5.60
N LEU A 504 -35.20 -45.42 4.58
CA LEU A 504 -34.65 -46.57 3.84
C LEU A 504 -33.80 -47.48 4.75
N TRP A 505 -32.99 -46.90 5.60
CA TRP A 505 -32.18 -47.63 6.61
C TRP A 505 -33.05 -48.32 7.67
N ALA A 506 -34.09 -47.65 8.12
CA ALA A 506 -35.04 -48.21 9.05
C ALA A 506 -35.82 -49.39 8.40
N SER A 507 -36.23 -49.26 7.15
CA SER A 507 -36.86 -50.31 6.36
C SER A 507 -35.94 -51.51 6.16
N LYS A 508 -34.69 -51.32 5.78
CA LYS A 508 -33.69 -52.40 5.65
C LYS A 508 -33.45 -53.13 6.97
N ARG A 509 -33.32 -52.40 8.08
CA ARG A 509 -33.20 -52.99 9.44
C ARG A 509 -34.45 -53.81 9.83
N TYR A 510 -35.65 -53.30 9.49
CA TYR A 510 -36.89 -54.01 9.76
C TYR A 510 -36.97 -55.30 8.95
N LEU A 511 -36.64 -55.25 7.63
CA LEU A 511 -36.63 -56.42 6.77
C LEU A 511 -35.59 -57.46 7.22
N ALA A 512 -34.39 -57.05 7.64
CA ALA A 512 -33.37 -57.94 8.17
C ALA A 512 -33.84 -58.64 9.47
N LYS A 513 -34.42 -57.91 10.42
CA LYS A 513 -34.99 -58.47 11.66
C LYS A 513 -36.16 -59.44 11.35
N LYS A 514 -37.00 -59.14 10.37
CA LYS A 514 -38.10 -60.00 9.95
C LYS A 514 -37.58 -61.30 9.30
N ALA A 515 -36.51 -61.23 8.48
CA ALA A 515 -35.85 -62.41 7.90
C ALA A 515 -35.21 -63.28 8.99
N GLU A 516 -34.51 -62.68 9.96
CA GLU A 516 -33.91 -63.41 11.10
C GLU A 516 -34.97 -64.12 11.96
N ARG A 517 -36.08 -63.45 12.27
CA ARG A 517 -37.22 -64.07 12.99
C ARG A 517 -37.83 -65.23 12.22
N LYS A 518 -37.97 -65.12 10.88
CA LYS A 518 -38.46 -66.18 9.98
C LYS A 518 -37.50 -67.38 9.97
N ALA A 519 -36.20 -67.12 9.88
CA ALA A 519 -35.18 -68.15 9.97
C ALA A 519 -35.16 -68.89 11.30
N LYS A 520 -35.22 -68.15 12.43
CA LYS A 520 -35.32 -68.75 13.76
C LYS A 520 -36.59 -69.60 13.97
N ARG A 521 -37.73 -69.20 13.40
CA ARG A 521 -38.98 -69.99 13.41
C ARG A 521 -38.86 -71.26 12.55
N ALA A 522 -38.24 -71.19 11.38
CA ALA A 522 -38.00 -72.32 10.53
C ALA A 522 -37.05 -73.35 11.19
N ALA A 523 -35.96 -72.88 11.80
CA ALA A 523 -35.03 -73.73 12.54
C ALA A 523 -35.70 -74.42 13.75
N LYS A 524 -36.59 -73.72 14.46
CA LYS A 524 -37.33 -74.27 15.59
C LYS A 524 -38.36 -75.32 15.14
N LYS A 525 -38.95 -75.13 13.91
CA LYS A 525 -39.89 -76.09 13.33
C LYS A 525 -39.17 -77.34 12.84
N ALA A 526 -37.99 -77.19 12.20
CA ALA A 526 -37.15 -78.32 11.78
C ALA A 526 -36.61 -79.13 12.98
N ALA A 527 -36.20 -78.46 14.05
CA ALA A 527 -35.75 -79.12 15.27
C ALA A 527 -36.88 -79.87 16.03
N LYS A 528 -38.16 -79.46 15.89
CA LYS A 528 -39.32 -80.24 16.38
C LYS A 528 -39.67 -81.44 15.50
N ALA A 529 -39.49 -81.31 14.18
CA ALA A 529 -39.74 -82.45 13.26
C ALA A 529 -38.68 -83.56 13.38
N ASN A 530 -37.45 -83.24 13.76
CA ASN A 530 -36.41 -84.26 14.03
C ASN A 530 -36.47 -84.86 15.43
N LYS A 531 -37.43 -84.49 16.26
CA LYS A 531 -37.68 -85.06 17.60
C LYS A 531 -38.95 -85.86 17.70
N ALA A 532 -39.74 -85.92 16.64
CA ALA A 532 -40.84 -86.80 16.44
C ALA A 532 -40.44 -87.96 15.49
#